data_983987c834c9c3b8236c9a6709188ef0
#
_entry.id   983987c834c9c3b8236c9a6709188ef0
#
_cell.length_a   1.000
_cell.length_b   1.000
_cell.length_c   1.000
_cell.angle_alpha   90.00
_cell.angle_beta   90.00
_cell.angle_gamma   90.00
#
_symmetry.space_group_name_H-M   'P 1'
#
loop_
_entity.id
_entity.type
_entity.pdbx_description
1 polymer ?
#
loop_
_entity_poly.entity_id
_entity_poly.type
_entity_poly.pdbx_seq_one_letter_code
_entity_poly.pdbx_strand_id
1 'polypeptide(L)'
;MRIVIAEDDALLRAGLTHLLRAEGIEVSSAVDNGTDLLAAVAADRPDVALVDVRMPPTYRDEGLRAAVEARRRQPGLAVLVLSAHVEDSYATELLADGSGGVGYLLKERVGKVTDFLDALQRVADGGTAMDPEVVAQLLVRRRADDPLHSLTPREREVLGLMAEGHSNATIAGLLTVSAGAVHKHIGNIFTKLGLPTTDAGHRRVLAVLAYLRA
;
A
#
# COMPACT_ATOMS: atom_id res chain seq x y z
N MET A 1 2.85 -26.17 -8.89
CA MET A 1 2.29 -24.94 -8.31
C MET A 1 0.79 -25.10 -8.19
N ARG A 2 0.25 -24.91 -6.99
CA ARG A 2 -1.19 -24.99 -6.67
C ARG A 2 -1.73 -23.60 -6.42
N ILE A 3 -2.85 -23.24 -7.03
CA ILE A 3 -3.43 -21.90 -6.98
C ILE A 3 -4.89 -21.95 -6.52
N VAL A 4 -5.27 -20.97 -5.71
CA VAL A 4 -6.67 -20.61 -5.45
C VAL A 4 -6.97 -19.31 -6.20
N ILE A 5 -8.10 -19.25 -6.88
CA ILE A 5 -8.60 -18.06 -7.59
C ILE A 5 -9.78 -17.48 -6.81
N ALA A 6 -9.77 -16.17 -6.57
CA ALA A 6 -10.91 -15.40 -6.09
C ALA A 6 -11.23 -14.28 -7.09
N GLU A 7 -12.33 -14.42 -7.80
CA GLU A 7 -12.79 -13.53 -8.87
C GLU A 7 -14.30 -13.61 -8.95
N ASP A 8 -15.00 -12.51 -8.83
CA ASP A 8 -16.47 -12.49 -8.86
C ASP A 8 -17.06 -12.62 -10.27
N ASP A 9 -16.36 -12.09 -11.29
CA ASP A 9 -16.76 -12.28 -12.68
C ASP A 9 -16.63 -13.75 -13.09
N ALA A 10 -17.77 -14.39 -13.31
CA ALA A 10 -17.82 -15.82 -13.64
C ALA A 10 -17.09 -16.17 -14.94
N LEU A 11 -17.12 -15.27 -15.95
CA LEU A 11 -16.46 -15.51 -17.23
C LEU A 11 -14.94 -15.41 -17.07
N LEU A 12 -14.46 -14.38 -16.40
CA LEU A 12 -13.04 -14.19 -16.13
C LEU A 12 -12.51 -15.32 -15.23
N ARG A 13 -13.22 -15.69 -14.18
CA ARG A 13 -12.88 -16.81 -13.29
C ARG A 13 -12.74 -18.12 -14.06
N ALA A 14 -13.70 -18.43 -14.95
CA ALA A 14 -13.65 -19.62 -15.80
C ALA A 14 -12.48 -19.56 -16.79
N GLY A 15 -12.26 -18.39 -17.40
CA GLY A 15 -11.15 -18.15 -18.34
C GLY A 15 -9.79 -18.34 -17.69
N LEU A 16 -9.55 -17.73 -16.54
CA LEU A 16 -8.32 -17.89 -15.74
C LEU A 16 -8.11 -19.34 -15.32
N THR A 17 -9.17 -20.02 -14.87
CA THR A 17 -9.10 -21.43 -14.50
C THR A 17 -8.69 -22.30 -15.68
N HIS A 18 -9.29 -22.07 -16.85
CA HIS A 18 -8.96 -22.81 -18.07
C HIS A 18 -7.53 -22.54 -18.52
N LEU A 19 -7.12 -21.27 -18.56
CA LEU A 19 -5.77 -20.86 -18.93
C LEU A 19 -4.72 -21.52 -18.04
N LEU A 20 -4.85 -21.41 -16.74
CA LEU A 20 -3.86 -21.93 -15.79
C LEU A 20 -3.75 -23.45 -15.87
N ARG A 21 -4.88 -24.16 -16.02
CA ARG A 21 -4.89 -25.61 -16.19
C ARG A 21 -4.24 -26.05 -17.52
N ALA A 22 -4.43 -25.28 -18.60
CA ALA A 22 -3.79 -25.54 -19.89
C ALA A 22 -2.25 -25.42 -19.81
N GLU A 23 -1.76 -24.54 -18.93
CA GLU A 23 -0.33 -24.35 -18.64
C GLU A 23 0.21 -25.35 -17.56
N GLY A 24 -0.58 -26.36 -17.19
CA GLY A 24 -0.17 -27.39 -16.23
C GLY A 24 -0.17 -26.92 -14.76
N ILE A 25 -0.84 -25.81 -14.46
CA ILE A 25 -0.96 -25.26 -13.11
C ILE A 25 -2.23 -25.81 -12.47
N GLU A 26 -2.10 -26.33 -11.26
CA GLU A 26 -3.23 -26.87 -10.49
C GLU A 26 -4.07 -25.73 -9.89
N VAL A 27 -5.31 -25.60 -10.34
CA VAL A 27 -6.30 -24.73 -9.70
C VAL A 27 -7.13 -25.57 -8.75
N SER A 28 -6.83 -25.47 -7.45
CA SER A 28 -7.48 -26.26 -6.40
C SER A 28 -8.88 -25.75 -6.08
N SER A 29 -9.07 -24.44 -6.06
CA SER A 29 -10.37 -23.81 -5.83
C SER A 29 -10.51 -22.54 -6.65
N ALA A 30 -11.75 -22.24 -7.08
CA ALA A 30 -12.09 -20.99 -7.74
C ALA A 30 -13.41 -20.45 -7.15
N VAL A 31 -13.31 -19.35 -6.40
CA VAL A 31 -14.38 -18.76 -5.59
C VAL A 31 -14.70 -17.34 -6.05
N ASP A 32 -15.78 -16.75 -5.57
CA ASP A 32 -16.29 -15.46 -6.03
C ASP A 32 -16.35 -14.38 -4.93
N ASN A 33 -15.83 -14.68 -3.74
CA ASN A 33 -15.83 -13.73 -2.63
C ASN A 33 -14.68 -13.98 -1.65
N GLY A 34 -14.41 -12.98 -0.78
CA GLY A 34 -13.29 -13.03 0.16
C GLY A 34 -13.46 -14.05 1.28
N THR A 35 -14.69 -14.37 1.71
CA THR A 35 -14.94 -15.36 2.77
C THR A 35 -14.57 -16.77 2.29
N ASP A 36 -14.99 -17.10 1.08
CA ASP A 36 -14.69 -18.40 0.49
C ASP A 36 -13.21 -18.51 0.10
N LEU A 37 -12.57 -17.39 -0.26
CA LEU A 37 -11.11 -17.35 -0.44
C LEU A 37 -10.39 -17.78 0.84
N LEU A 38 -10.76 -17.22 2.00
CA LEU A 38 -10.14 -17.58 3.28
C LEU A 38 -10.36 -19.04 3.63
N ALA A 39 -11.56 -19.57 3.36
CA ALA A 39 -11.87 -20.98 3.58
C ALA A 39 -11.04 -21.90 2.65
N ALA A 40 -10.96 -21.56 1.36
CA ALA A 40 -10.18 -22.30 0.37
C ALA A 40 -8.67 -22.29 0.69
N VAL A 41 -8.11 -21.15 1.06
CA VAL A 41 -6.69 -21.04 1.47
C VAL A 41 -6.41 -21.93 2.68
N ALA A 42 -7.31 -21.97 3.67
CA ALA A 42 -7.14 -22.80 4.86
C ALA A 42 -7.21 -24.31 4.55
N ALA A 43 -8.10 -24.70 3.63
CA ALA A 43 -8.32 -26.11 3.26
C ALA A 43 -7.24 -26.64 2.31
N ASP A 44 -6.92 -25.87 1.25
CA ASP A 44 -6.11 -26.32 0.13
C ASP A 44 -4.61 -26.06 0.32
N ARG A 45 -4.26 -25.10 1.17
CA ARG A 45 -2.90 -24.60 1.40
C ARG A 45 -2.17 -24.33 0.09
N PRO A 46 -2.67 -23.40 -0.76
CA PRO A 46 -2.08 -23.13 -2.05
C PRO A 46 -0.70 -22.45 -1.93
N ASP A 47 0.07 -22.54 -3.02
CA ASP A 47 1.32 -21.80 -3.17
C ASP A 47 1.02 -20.32 -3.45
N VAL A 48 -0.02 -20.05 -4.25
CA VAL A 48 -0.42 -18.70 -4.68
C VAL A 48 -1.93 -18.52 -4.55
N ALA A 49 -2.35 -17.36 -4.06
CA ALA A 49 -3.71 -16.86 -4.19
C ALA A 49 -3.76 -15.79 -5.30
N LEU A 50 -4.55 -16.01 -6.33
CA LEU A 50 -4.87 -15.05 -7.38
C LEU A 50 -6.18 -14.37 -7.01
N VAL A 51 -6.17 -13.06 -6.79
CA VAL A 51 -7.26 -12.37 -6.09
C VAL A 51 -7.69 -11.12 -6.84
N ASP A 52 -8.97 -11.02 -7.19
CA ASP A 52 -9.57 -9.76 -7.61
C ASP A 52 -9.75 -8.84 -6.40
N VAL A 53 -9.57 -7.54 -6.63
CA VAL A 53 -9.73 -6.52 -5.58
C VAL A 53 -11.17 -6.35 -5.18
N ARG A 54 -12.07 -6.21 -6.16
CA ARG A 54 -13.46 -5.85 -5.94
C ARG A 54 -14.37 -7.06 -6.02
N MET A 55 -14.79 -7.55 -4.87
CA MET A 55 -15.69 -8.68 -4.76
C MET A 55 -16.89 -8.34 -3.85
N PRO A 56 -17.98 -9.16 -3.88
CA PRO A 56 -19.07 -8.98 -2.92
C PRO A 56 -18.57 -8.97 -1.47
N PRO A 57 -19.29 -8.27 -0.54
CA PRO A 57 -20.60 -7.66 -0.72
C PRO A 57 -20.59 -6.21 -1.18
N THR A 58 -19.50 -5.45 -1.02
CA THR A 58 -19.51 -3.99 -1.28
C THR A 58 -18.79 -3.59 -2.57
N TYR A 59 -18.06 -4.50 -3.19
CA TYR A 59 -17.31 -4.28 -4.44
C TYR A 59 -16.29 -3.15 -4.35
N ARG A 60 -15.61 -3.05 -3.21
CA ARG A 60 -14.57 -2.04 -2.96
C ARG A 60 -13.19 -2.67 -2.87
N ASP A 61 -12.87 -3.26 -1.75
CA ASP A 61 -11.53 -3.73 -1.39
C ASP A 61 -11.53 -5.10 -0.70
N GLU A 62 -12.66 -5.84 -0.81
CA GLU A 62 -12.87 -7.11 -0.11
C GLU A 62 -11.78 -8.13 -0.43
N GLY A 63 -11.36 -8.19 -1.69
CA GLY A 63 -10.30 -9.11 -2.10
C GLY A 63 -8.95 -8.78 -1.47
N LEU A 64 -8.58 -7.49 -1.45
CA LEU A 64 -7.34 -7.06 -0.80
C LEU A 64 -7.35 -7.35 0.69
N ARG A 65 -8.45 -7.08 1.39
CA ARG A 65 -8.61 -7.42 2.82
C ARG A 65 -8.48 -8.91 3.05
N ALA A 66 -9.14 -9.71 2.22
CA ALA A 66 -9.06 -11.16 2.30
C ALA A 66 -7.64 -11.66 2.01
N ALA A 67 -6.94 -11.08 1.05
CA ALA A 67 -5.54 -11.40 0.74
C ALA A 67 -4.60 -11.09 1.92
N VAL A 68 -4.73 -9.92 2.53
CA VAL A 68 -3.96 -9.55 3.74
C VAL A 68 -4.23 -10.54 4.88
N GLU A 69 -5.50 -10.84 5.14
CA GLU A 69 -5.89 -11.77 6.21
C GLU A 69 -5.42 -13.21 5.90
N ALA A 70 -5.48 -13.65 4.63
CA ALA A 70 -4.97 -14.93 4.21
C ALA A 70 -3.46 -15.08 4.49
N ARG A 71 -2.66 -14.05 4.16
CA ARG A 71 -1.21 -14.03 4.47
C ARG A 71 -0.93 -14.02 5.96
N ARG A 72 -1.73 -13.32 6.76
CA ARG A 72 -1.61 -13.36 8.23
C ARG A 72 -1.84 -14.76 8.79
N ARG A 73 -2.81 -15.50 8.25
CA ARG A 73 -3.13 -16.89 8.68
C ARG A 73 -2.16 -17.92 8.11
N GLN A 74 -1.63 -17.69 6.92
CA GLN A 74 -0.64 -18.53 6.26
C GLN A 74 0.58 -17.68 5.84
N PRO A 75 1.53 -17.45 6.76
CA PRO A 75 2.77 -16.78 6.43
C PRO A 75 3.51 -17.50 5.28
N GLY A 76 3.96 -16.75 4.30
CA GLY A 76 4.60 -17.29 3.09
C GLY A 76 3.65 -17.58 1.93
N LEU A 77 2.32 -17.43 2.09
CA LEU A 77 1.39 -17.47 0.98
C LEU A 77 1.73 -16.38 -0.02
N ALA A 78 2.02 -16.75 -1.26
CA ALA A 78 2.18 -15.79 -2.33
C ALA A 78 0.80 -15.26 -2.76
N VAL A 79 0.72 -13.96 -3.08
CA VAL A 79 -0.53 -13.32 -3.52
C VAL A 79 -0.27 -12.52 -4.78
N LEU A 80 -1.03 -12.80 -5.83
CA LEU A 80 -1.11 -11.98 -7.05
C LEU A 80 -2.49 -11.35 -7.13
N VAL A 81 -2.51 -10.03 -6.98
CA VAL A 81 -3.74 -9.24 -7.07
C VAL A 81 -4.00 -8.85 -8.52
N LEU A 82 -5.25 -9.02 -8.95
CA LEU A 82 -5.76 -8.49 -10.21
C LEU A 82 -6.74 -7.35 -9.95
N SER A 83 -6.63 -6.25 -10.66
CA SER A 83 -7.56 -5.13 -10.52
C SER A 83 -7.87 -4.46 -11.84
N ALA A 84 -9.09 -3.98 -12.03
CA ALA A 84 -9.43 -3.12 -13.16
C ALA A 84 -8.81 -1.71 -13.03
N HIS A 85 -8.53 -1.28 -11.80
CA HIS A 85 -7.96 0.05 -11.50
C HIS A 85 -6.94 -0.06 -10.38
N VAL A 86 -6.10 0.97 -10.23
CA VAL A 86 -5.17 1.03 -9.09
C VAL A 86 -5.94 1.39 -7.82
N GLU A 87 -5.98 0.46 -6.86
CA GLU A 87 -6.62 0.63 -5.55
C GLU A 87 -5.55 0.85 -4.49
N ASP A 88 -5.64 1.97 -3.82
CA ASP A 88 -4.51 2.54 -3.10
C ASP A 88 -4.32 2.06 -1.64
N SER A 89 -5.42 1.74 -0.94
CA SER A 89 -5.38 1.66 0.53
C SER A 89 -4.70 0.40 1.06
N TYR A 90 -4.98 -0.77 0.48
CA TYR A 90 -4.46 -2.06 0.96
C TYR A 90 -3.26 -2.58 0.17
N ALA A 91 -2.96 -2.04 -1.02
CA ALA A 91 -1.74 -2.38 -1.75
C ALA A 91 -0.49 -2.04 -0.92
N THR A 92 -0.52 -0.91 -0.20
CA THR A 92 0.56 -0.51 0.71
C THR A 92 0.71 -1.49 1.87
N GLU A 93 -0.40 -1.96 2.47
CA GLU A 93 -0.37 -2.93 3.59
C GLU A 93 0.14 -4.30 3.13
N LEU A 94 -0.30 -4.76 1.95
CA LEU A 94 0.16 -6.02 1.37
C LEU A 94 1.66 -6.04 1.07
N LEU A 95 2.22 -4.87 0.73
CA LEU A 95 3.66 -4.68 0.46
C LEU A 95 4.47 -4.41 1.72
N ALA A 96 3.84 -3.94 2.80
CA ALA A 96 4.53 -3.47 4.01
C ALA A 96 5.16 -4.59 4.83
N ASP A 97 4.69 -5.83 4.70
CA ASP A 97 5.22 -6.97 5.46
C ASP A 97 6.64 -7.40 5.02
N GLY A 98 7.10 -6.92 3.85
CA GLY A 98 8.46 -7.15 3.34
C GLY A 98 8.83 -8.60 3.06
N SER A 99 7.90 -9.55 3.22
CA SER A 99 8.17 -10.99 3.11
C SER A 99 8.28 -11.51 1.67
N GLY A 100 8.11 -10.64 0.65
CA GLY A 100 8.06 -11.04 -0.76
C GLY A 100 6.81 -11.83 -1.14
N GLY A 101 6.79 -12.44 -2.33
CA GLY A 101 5.64 -13.21 -2.80
C GLY A 101 4.38 -12.36 -3.02
N VAL A 102 4.52 -11.12 -3.48
CA VAL A 102 3.39 -10.20 -3.70
C VAL A 102 3.43 -9.64 -5.11
N GLY A 103 2.30 -9.68 -5.78
CA GLY A 103 2.12 -9.02 -7.07
C GLY A 103 0.83 -8.22 -7.14
N TYR A 104 0.85 -7.18 -7.97
CA TYR A 104 -0.32 -6.38 -8.29
C TYR A 104 -0.30 -6.05 -9.78
N LEU A 105 -1.25 -6.59 -10.54
CA LEU A 105 -1.39 -6.37 -11.97
C LEU A 105 -2.74 -5.76 -12.30
N LEU A 106 -2.77 -4.94 -13.33
CA LEU A 106 -4.02 -4.49 -13.92
C LEU A 106 -4.62 -5.61 -14.79
N LYS A 107 -5.95 -5.81 -14.75
CA LYS A 107 -6.66 -6.87 -15.51
C LYS A 107 -6.40 -6.79 -17.02
N GLU A 108 -6.12 -5.62 -17.56
CA GLU A 108 -5.72 -5.44 -18.96
C GLU A 108 -4.37 -6.12 -19.31
N ARG A 109 -3.48 -6.31 -18.33
CA ARG A 109 -2.21 -7.04 -18.51
C ARG A 109 -2.38 -8.54 -18.66
N VAL A 110 -3.47 -9.09 -18.13
CA VAL A 110 -3.79 -10.53 -18.29
C VAL A 110 -4.00 -10.91 -19.75
N GLY A 111 -4.35 -9.95 -20.62
CA GLY A 111 -4.46 -10.15 -22.06
C GLY A 111 -3.15 -10.56 -22.75
N LYS A 112 -1.99 -10.35 -22.12
CA LYS A 112 -0.68 -10.88 -22.51
C LYS A 112 -0.34 -12.08 -21.64
N VAL A 113 -0.78 -13.26 -22.06
CA VAL A 113 -0.68 -14.50 -21.28
C VAL A 113 0.74 -14.77 -20.77
N THR A 114 1.75 -14.58 -21.59
CA THR A 114 3.16 -14.78 -21.19
C THR A 114 3.58 -13.87 -20.04
N ASP A 115 3.26 -12.57 -20.14
CA ASP A 115 3.63 -11.60 -19.10
C ASP A 115 2.91 -11.91 -17.77
N PHE A 116 1.66 -12.37 -17.86
CA PHE A 116 0.86 -12.81 -16.71
C PHE A 116 1.46 -14.05 -16.03
N LEU A 117 1.81 -15.07 -16.81
CA LEU A 117 2.42 -16.31 -16.29
C LEU A 117 3.80 -16.04 -15.68
N ASP A 118 4.61 -15.19 -16.30
CA ASP A 118 5.91 -14.78 -15.77
C ASP A 118 5.77 -14.02 -14.43
N ALA A 119 4.77 -13.14 -14.32
CA ALA A 119 4.48 -12.45 -13.08
C ALA A 119 4.00 -13.41 -11.98
N LEU A 120 3.12 -14.35 -12.32
CA LEU A 120 2.63 -15.37 -11.42
C LEU A 120 3.76 -16.25 -10.88
N GLN A 121 4.66 -16.74 -11.77
CA GLN A 121 5.80 -17.54 -11.36
C GLN A 121 6.76 -16.75 -10.46
N ARG A 122 7.05 -15.50 -10.82
CA ARG A 122 7.90 -14.62 -10.00
C ARG A 122 7.36 -14.44 -8.59
N VAL A 123 6.05 -14.26 -8.46
CA VAL A 123 5.39 -14.12 -7.15
C VAL A 123 5.42 -15.44 -6.38
N ALA A 124 5.19 -16.56 -7.05
CA ALA A 124 5.28 -17.91 -6.46
C ALA A 124 6.69 -18.20 -5.90
N ASP A 125 7.73 -17.70 -6.58
CA ASP A 125 9.13 -17.84 -6.16
C ASP A 125 9.53 -16.85 -5.05
N GLY A 126 8.56 -16.13 -4.47
CA GLY A 126 8.80 -15.16 -3.39
C GLY A 126 9.26 -13.77 -3.88
N GLY A 127 9.28 -13.54 -5.20
CA GLY A 127 9.60 -12.24 -5.78
C GLY A 127 8.42 -11.26 -5.76
N THR A 128 8.59 -10.12 -6.41
CA THR A 128 7.54 -9.09 -6.55
C THR A 128 7.23 -8.84 -8.01
N ALA A 129 5.94 -8.74 -8.34
CA ALA A 129 5.45 -8.40 -9.68
C ALA A 129 4.47 -7.23 -9.57
N MET A 130 4.88 -6.05 -10.03
CA MET A 130 4.08 -4.83 -9.93
C MET A 130 3.89 -4.19 -11.30
N ASP A 131 2.65 -3.81 -11.59
CA ASP A 131 2.39 -2.98 -12.76
C ASP A 131 3.08 -1.61 -12.58
N PRO A 132 3.80 -1.09 -13.58
CA PRO A 132 4.45 0.22 -13.50
C PRO A 132 3.49 1.35 -13.15
N GLU A 133 2.25 1.27 -13.58
CA GLU A 133 1.22 2.28 -13.26
C GLU A 133 0.85 2.24 -11.78
N VAL A 134 0.74 1.05 -11.20
CA VAL A 134 0.53 0.87 -9.75
C VAL A 134 1.70 1.48 -8.97
N VAL A 135 2.93 1.20 -9.38
CA VAL A 135 4.14 1.77 -8.76
C VAL A 135 4.12 3.30 -8.84
N ALA A 136 3.81 3.86 -10.01
CA ALA A 136 3.76 5.31 -10.20
C ALA A 136 2.73 5.97 -9.27
N GLN A 137 1.53 5.40 -9.15
CA GLN A 137 0.48 5.93 -8.26
C GLN A 137 0.85 5.81 -6.78
N LEU A 138 1.42 4.68 -6.34
CA LEU A 138 1.89 4.52 -4.96
C LEU A 138 2.97 5.53 -4.60
N LEU A 139 3.89 5.86 -5.54
CA LEU A 139 4.92 6.88 -5.33
C LEU A 139 4.34 8.29 -5.24
N VAL A 140 3.35 8.62 -6.07
CA VAL A 140 2.65 9.92 -6.01
C VAL A 140 1.94 10.07 -4.67
N ARG A 141 1.28 9.01 -4.21
CA ARG A 141 0.54 9.01 -2.94
C ARG A 141 1.46 9.11 -1.73
N ARG A 142 2.56 8.36 -1.68
CA ARG A 142 3.56 8.52 -0.62
C ARG A 142 4.02 9.97 -0.47
N ARG A 143 4.13 10.71 -1.58
CA ARG A 143 4.46 12.14 -1.54
C ARG A 143 3.29 12.99 -1.02
N ALA A 144 2.05 12.62 -1.32
CA ALA A 144 0.86 13.34 -0.85
C ALA A 144 0.55 13.05 0.63
N ASP A 145 0.82 11.82 1.09
CA ASP A 145 0.64 11.39 2.49
C ASP A 145 1.81 11.79 3.40
N ASP A 146 2.93 12.25 2.84
CA ASP A 146 4.02 12.84 3.63
C ASP A 146 3.52 14.15 4.27
N PRO A 147 3.29 14.18 5.59
CA PRO A 147 2.79 15.38 6.26
C PRO A 147 3.71 16.58 6.07
N LEU A 148 4.99 16.34 5.74
CA LEU A 148 5.96 17.39 5.47
C LEU A 148 5.86 17.94 4.05
N HIS A 149 5.19 17.25 3.13
CA HIS A 149 5.06 17.71 1.74
C HIS A 149 4.27 19.04 1.64
N SER A 150 3.35 19.29 2.55
CA SER A 150 2.58 20.54 2.64
C SER A 150 3.40 21.73 3.12
N LEU A 151 4.58 21.50 3.68
CA LEU A 151 5.45 22.56 4.20
C LEU A 151 6.22 23.25 3.06
N THR A 152 6.27 24.58 3.14
CA THR A 152 7.17 25.36 2.29
C THR A 152 8.64 25.05 2.65
N PRO A 153 9.61 25.33 1.74
CA PRO A 153 11.04 25.16 2.05
C PRO A 153 11.44 25.85 3.37
N ARG A 154 10.89 27.05 3.62
CA ARG A 154 11.18 27.81 4.83
C ARG A 154 10.58 27.19 6.09
N GLU A 155 9.38 26.65 6.01
CA GLU A 155 8.74 25.93 7.12
C GLU A 155 9.49 24.63 7.43
N ARG A 156 9.95 23.91 6.41
CA ARG A 156 10.77 22.70 6.57
C ARG A 156 12.11 23.02 7.24
N GLU A 157 12.76 24.12 6.86
CA GLU A 157 14.00 24.59 7.50
C GLU A 157 13.79 24.94 8.98
N VAL A 158 12.70 25.67 9.30
CA VAL A 158 12.33 25.97 10.69
C VAL A 158 12.07 24.70 11.47
N LEU A 159 11.37 23.72 10.89
CA LEU A 159 11.07 22.45 11.56
C LEU A 159 12.33 21.60 11.78
N GLY A 160 13.27 21.61 10.86
CA GLY A 160 14.59 20.97 11.02
C GLY A 160 15.35 21.54 12.22
N LEU A 161 15.44 22.87 12.32
CA LEU A 161 16.08 23.54 13.46
C LEU A 161 15.33 23.29 14.79
N MET A 162 14.00 23.12 14.74
CA MET A 162 13.23 22.68 15.91
C MET A 162 13.59 21.26 16.33
N ALA A 163 13.83 20.35 15.37
CA ALA A 163 14.24 18.97 15.61
C ALA A 163 15.66 18.87 16.20
N GLU A 164 16.54 19.79 15.84
CA GLU A 164 17.86 19.97 16.45
C GLU A 164 17.82 20.53 17.86
N GLY A 165 16.64 20.90 18.37
CA GLY A 165 16.45 21.40 19.74
C GLY A 165 16.61 22.91 19.90
N HIS A 166 16.76 23.68 18.82
CA HIS A 166 16.93 25.13 18.91
C HIS A 166 15.68 25.85 19.43
N SER A 167 15.91 26.90 20.27
CA SER A 167 14.84 27.79 20.70
C SER A 167 14.37 28.71 19.57
N ASN A 168 13.15 29.26 19.68
CA ASN A 168 12.65 30.22 18.68
C ASN A 168 13.55 31.43 18.49
N ALA A 169 14.20 31.91 19.57
CA ALA A 169 15.17 33.00 19.50
C ALA A 169 16.42 32.59 18.73
N THR A 170 16.95 31.39 18.95
CA THR A 170 18.10 30.86 18.23
C THR A 170 17.77 30.67 16.74
N ILE A 171 16.58 30.11 16.43
CA ILE A 171 16.10 29.95 15.05
C ILE A 171 15.99 31.32 14.35
N ALA A 172 15.46 32.34 15.02
CA ALA A 172 15.38 33.70 14.47
C ALA A 172 16.76 34.25 14.11
N GLY A 173 17.75 34.03 14.97
CA GLY A 173 19.14 34.43 14.72
C GLY A 173 19.77 33.67 13.55
N LEU A 174 19.66 32.34 13.55
CA LEU A 174 20.21 31.49 12.48
C LEU A 174 19.62 31.83 11.11
N LEU A 175 18.34 32.07 11.06
CA LEU A 175 17.61 32.34 9.82
C LEU A 175 17.59 33.83 9.43
N THR A 176 18.15 34.68 10.25
CA THR A 176 18.19 36.15 10.06
C THR A 176 16.78 36.74 9.85
N VAL A 177 15.83 36.35 10.69
CA VAL A 177 14.43 36.81 10.67
C VAL A 177 13.98 37.28 12.04
N SER A 178 12.84 37.97 12.12
CA SER A 178 12.26 38.36 13.39
C SER A 178 11.69 37.18 14.16
N ALA A 179 11.65 37.26 15.50
CA ALA A 179 11.00 36.27 16.34
C ALA A 179 9.51 36.07 15.97
N GLY A 180 8.81 37.15 15.58
CA GLY A 180 7.43 37.08 15.10
C GLY A 180 7.28 36.26 13.81
N ALA A 181 8.26 36.35 12.90
CA ALA A 181 8.26 35.54 11.67
C ALA A 181 8.43 34.03 12.01
N VAL A 182 9.33 33.69 12.94
CA VAL A 182 9.49 32.31 13.41
C VAL A 182 8.20 31.78 14.03
N HIS A 183 7.54 32.55 14.89
CA HIS A 183 6.24 32.16 15.47
C HIS A 183 5.17 31.93 14.41
N LYS A 184 5.11 32.75 13.37
CA LYS A 184 4.19 32.58 12.25
C LYS A 184 4.48 31.29 11.48
N HIS A 185 5.76 31.00 11.18
CA HIS A 185 6.13 29.74 10.51
C HIS A 185 5.77 28.53 11.37
N ILE A 186 6.03 28.54 12.67
CA ILE A 186 5.67 27.45 13.59
C ILE A 186 4.15 27.26 13.65
N GLY A 187 3.38 28.33 13.71
CA GLY A 187 1.92 28.26 13.64
C GLY A 187 1.42 27.61 12.36
N ASN A 188 1.97 27.99 11.21
CA ASN A 188 1.65 27.40 9.92
C ASN A 188 2.03 25.92 9.85
N ILE A 189 3.21 25.54 10.37
CA ILE A 189 3.65 24.15 10.48
C ILE A 189 2.64 23.33 11.26
N PHE A 190 2.21 23.78 12.44
CA PHE A 190 1.22 23.07 13.26
C PHE A 190 -0.12 22.91 12.55
N THR A 191 -0.58 23.94 11.84
CA THR A 191 -1.81 23.90 11.05
C THR A 191 -1.70 22.88 9.91
N LYS A 192 -0.60 22.93 9.16
CA LYS A 192 -0.36 22.04 8.00
C LYS A 192 -0.16 20.58 8.41
N LEU A 193 0.43 20.33 9.58
CA LEU A 193 0.57 19.01 10.18
C LEU A 193 -0.70 18.53 10.91
N GLY A 194 -1.80 19.30 10.88
CA GLY A 194 -3.06 18.93 11.53
C GLY A 194 -2.98 18.82 13.07
N LEU A 195 -2.04 19.50 13.71
CA LEU A 195 -1.82 19.39 15.15
C LEU A 195 -2.85 20.25 15.94
N PRO A 196 -3.66 19.64 16.83
CA PRO A 196 -4.74 20.33 17.53
C PRO A 196 -4.24 21.44 18.46
N THR A 197 -5.10 22.46 18.67
CA THR A 197 -4.76 23.64 19.47
C THR A 197 -4.85 23.44 21.00
N THR A 198 -5.34 22.28 21.46
CA THR A 198 -5.73 22.00 22.82
C THR A 198 -4.57 21.85 23.81
N ASP A 199 -3.33 21.62 23.34
CA ASP A 199 -2.18 21.41 24.22
C ASP A 199 -0.89 22.01 23.62
N ALA A 200 -0.60 23.28 23.96
CA ALA A 200 0.51 24.02 23.36
C ALA A 200 1.90 23.39 23.61
N GLY A 201 2.07 22.68 24.74
CA GLY A 201 3.35 22.05 25.09
C GLY A 201 3.72 20.85 24.25
N HIS A 202 2.73 20.06 23.81
CA HIS A 202 2.97 18.82 23.07
C HIS A 202 3.08 19.02 21.55
N ARG A 203 2.51 20.09 20.96
CA ARG A 203 2.55 20.33 19.50
C ARG A 203 3.95 20.41 18.93
N ARG A 204 4.87 21.06 19.64
CA ARG A 204 6.28 21.15 19.20
C ARG A 204 6.91 19.75 19.13
N VAL A 205 6.67 18.92 20.16
CA VAL A 205 7.17 17.55 20.20
C VAL A 205 6.54 16.72 19.08
N LEU A 206 5.24 16.82 18.86
CA LEU A 206 4.53 16.10 17.79
C LEU A 206 5.03 16.50 16.41
N ALA A 207 5.29 17.80 16.18
CA ALA A 207 5.86 18.29 14.91
C ALA A 207 7.27 17.72 14.66
N VAL A 208 8.12 17.72 15.69
CA VAL A 208 9.46 17.13 15.62
C VAL A 208 9.41 15.62 15.37
N LEU A 209 8.50 14.90 16.03
CA LEU A 209 8.32 13.46 15.78
C LEU A 209 7.84 13.18 14.37
N ALA A 210 6.95 14.01 13.80
CA ALA A 210 6.55 13.89 12.39
C ALA A 210 7.74 14.10 11.44
N TYR A 211 8.62 15.07 11.73
CA TYR A 211 9.83 15.33 10.95
C TYR A 211 10.84 14.17 11.00
N LEU A 212 11.02 13.54 12.15
CA LEU A 212 11.99 12.45 12.32
C LEU A 212 11.50 11.10 11.77
N ARG A 213 10.21 10.97 11.45
CA ARG A 213 9.60 9.74 10.88
C ARG A 213 9.44 9.79 9.36
N ALA A 214 9.56 10.97 8.74
CA ALA A 214 9.48 11.18 7.31
C ALA A 214 10.84 11.01 6.63
#